data_8d6b25665ed3051afab7372b86f605b6
#
_entry.id   8d6b25665ed3051afab7372b86f605b6
#
_cell.length_a   1.000
_cell.length_b   1.000
_cell.length_c   1.000
_cell.angle_alpha   90.00
_cell.angle_beta   90.00
_cell.angle_gamma   90.00
#
_symmetry.space_group_name_H-M   'P 1'
#
loop_
_entity.id
_entity.type
_entity.pdbx_description
1 polymer ?
#
loop_
_entity_poly.entity_id
_entity_poly.type
_entity_poly.pdbx_seq_one_letter_code
_entity_poly.pdbx_strand_id
1 'polypeptide(L)'
;MRLISASLMIAGLLAAAPLMAQAQTTPQTQGDVTYISGGVGDEWQQSMDERRAEYNLHLLFAQQGTGAYFANVPVKISDASGRMVLNATSLGPFLYARLKPGTYTVTASHLGQPITRTAEVRASGGVDLNFYWVGGSNY
;
A
#
# COMPACT_ATOMS: atom_id res chain seq x y z
N MET A 1 -19.40 23.79 -57.36
CA MET A 1 -18.98 23.50 -56.89
C MET A 1 -18.99 23.00 -55.79
N ARG A 2 -18.71 22.37 -55.30
CA ARG A 2 -18.78 21.77 -54.39
C ARG A 2 -17.91 21.50 -53.61
N LEU A 3 -17.68 21.26 -52.60
CA LEU A 3 -16.88 21.05 -51.90
C LEU A 3 -17.09 20.12 -51.00
N ILE A 4 -16.48 19.31 -50.76
CA ILE A 4 -16.67 18.32 -49.98
C ILE A 4 -15.82 18.30 -48.90
N SER A 5 -16.18 18.42 -47.75
CA SER A 5 -15.36 18.30 -46.67
C SER A 5 -15.38 16.96 -46.24
N ALA A 6 -14.39 16.33 -46.34
CA ALA A 6 -14.23 15.05 -45.75
C ALA A 6 -13.90 15.19 -44.31
N SER A 7 -14.82 14.94 -43.53
CA SER A 7 -14.56 14.91 -42.12
C SER A 7 -13.84 13.67 -41.82
N LEU A 8 -12.63 13.83 -41.51
CA LEU A 8 -11.88 12.71 -41.07
C LEU A 8 -12.16 12.45 -39.64
N MET A 9 -12.87 11.44 -39.36
CA MET A 9 -13.09 11.05 -38.01
C MET A 9 -11.95 10.19 -37.59
N ILE A 10 -11.17 10.74 -36.77
CA ILE A 10 -10.12 9.95 -36.19
C ILE A 10 -10.67 9.36 -34.92
N ALA A 11 -10.97 8.14 -34.98
CA ALA A 11 -11.35 7.42 -33.78
C ALA A 11 -10.06 7.15 -33.02
N GLY A 12 -9.83 7.92 -32.04
CA GLY A 12 -8.70 7.65 -31.17
C GLY A 12 -8.96 6.38 -30.40
N LEU A 13 -8.21 5.39 -30.69
CA LEU A 13 -8.27 4.19 -29.93
C LEU A 13 -7.51 4.37 -28.67
N LEU A 14 -8.21 4.52 -27.58
CA LEU A 14 -7.57 4.59 -26.32
C LEU A 14 -7.35 3.20 -25.80
N ALA A 15 -6.16 2.77 -25.88
CA ALA A 15 -5.80 1.51 -25.27
C ALA A 15 -5.80 1.71 -23.77
N ALA A 16 -6.72 1.08 -23.11
CA ALA A 16 -6.77 1.14 -21.68
C ALA A 16 -5.69 0.24 -21.13
N ALA A 17 -4.70 0.82 -20.51
CA ALA A 17 -3.70 0.05 -19.78
C ALA A 17 -4.37 -0.63 -18.60
N PRO A 18 -3.87 -1.79 -18.20
CA PRO A 18 -4.43 -2.48 -17.04
C PRO A 18 -4.18 -1.67 -15.79
N LEU A 19 -5.19 -0.96 -15.34
CA LEU A 19 -5.10 -0.10 -14.18
C LEU A 19 -4.77 -0.85 -12.91
N MET A 20 -5.16 -2.11 -12.84
CA MET A 20 -4.95 -2.89 -11.64
C MET A 20 -3.46 -3.12 -11.35
N ALA A 21 -2.67 -3.36 -12.38
CA ALA A 21 -1.26 -3.61 -12.18
C ALA A 21 -0.54 -2.35 -11.71
N GLN A 22 -0.97 -1.19 -12.17
CA GLN A 22 -0.35 0.06 -11.78
C GLN A 22 -0.80 0.53 -10.41
N ALA A 23 -2.00 0.14 -9.98
CA ALA A 23 -2.53 0.60 -8.72
C ALA A 23 -1.72 0.09 -7.53
N GLN A 24 -1.06 -1.06 -7.65
CA GLN A 24 -0.31 -1.64 -6.54
C GLN A 24 0.91 -0.81 -6.15
N THR A 25 1.51 -0.11 -7.11
CA THR A 25 2.69 0.69 -6.83
C THR A 25 2.46 2.17 -7.05
N THR A 26 1.23 2.57 -7.29
CA THR A 26 0.89 3.96 -7.47
C THR A 26 0.72 4.62 -6.11
N PRO A 27 1.44 5.71 -5.83
CA PRO A 27 1.25 6.40 -4.56
C PRO A 27 -0.17 6.91 -4.41
N GLN A 28 -0.70 6.73 -3.22
CA GLN A 28 -2.02 7.20 -2.83
C GLN A 28 -1.85 8.25 -1.74
N THR A 29 -2.79 9.15 -1.63
CA THR A 29 -2.74 10.18 -0.60
C THR A 29 -4.04 10.16 0.19
N GLN A 30 -3.91 10.23 1.51
CA GLN A 30 -5.03 10.35 2.41
C GLN A 30 -4.67 11.42 3.42
N GLY A 31 -5.32 12.58 3.36
CA GLY A 31 -4.90 13.73 4.15
C GLY A 31 -3.47 14.12 3.83
N ASP A 32 -2.64 14.13 4.86
CA ASP A 32 -1.21 14.45 4.71
C ASP A 32 -0.35 13.21 4.53
N VAL A 33 -0.94 12.04 4.42
CA VAL A 33 -0.20 10.78 4.35
C VAL A 33 -0.17 10.29 2.92
N THR A 34 1.03 10.05 2.42
CA THR A 34 1.23 9.39 1.14
C THR A 34 1.66 7.95 1.42
N TYR A 35 1.08 7.00 0.72
CA TYR A 35 1.38 5.60 0.93
C TYR A 35 1.32 4.82 -0.37
N ILE A 36 2.01 3.68 -0.40
CA ILE A 36 1.91 2.70 -1.47
C ILE A 36 1.74 1.32 -0.85
N SER A 37 1.13 0.43 -1.58
CA SER A 37 1.06 -0.97 -1.18
C SER A 37 1.25 -1.86 -2.39
N GLY A 38 1.75 -3.06 -2.15
CA GLY A 38 1.99 -4.00 -3.23
C GLY A 38 2.95 -5.09 -2.79
N GLY A 39 3.71 -5.62 -3.74
CA GLY A 39 4.69 -6.66 -3.46
C GLY A 39 4.22 -8.07 -3.76
N VAL A 40 3.13 -8.21 -4.51
CA VAL A 40 2.70 -9.52 -4.97
C VAL A 40 3.52 -9.89 -6.20
N GLY A 41 4.32 -10.95 -6.08
CA GLY A 41 5.21 -11.38 -7.14
C GLY A 41 6.55 -10.67 -7.11
N ASP A 42 7.53 -11.24 -7.78
CA ASP A 42 8.91 -10.78 -7.69
C ASP A 42 9.10 -9.36 -8.22
N GLU A 43 8.46 -9.04 -9.34
CA GLU A 43 8.60 -7.71 -9.92
C GLU A 43 8.03 -6.62 -9.01
N TRP A 44 6.90 -6.92 -8.37
CA TRP A 44 6.27 -5.97 -7.48
C TRP A 44 7.05 -5.80 -6.20
N GLN A 45 7.67 -6.89 -5.71
CA GLN A 45 8.52 -6.81 -4.53
C GLN A 45 9.76 -5.97 -4.81
N GLN A 46 10.36 -6.14 -5.98
CA GLN A 46 11.50 -5.33 -6.37
C GLN A 46 11.10 -3.85 -6.48
N SER A 47 9.97 -3.57 -7.08
CA SER A 47 9.47 -2.21 -7.21
C SER A 47 9.25 -1.56 -5.85
N MET A 48 8.69 -2.29 -4.90
CA MET A 48 8.51 -1.79 -3.54
C MET A 48 9.84 -1.54 -2.86
N ASP A 49 10.78 -2.46 -3.02
CA ASP A 49 12.08 -2.31 -2.40
C ASP A 49 12.83 -1.08 -2.91
N GLU A 50 12.73 -0.80 -4.19
CA GLU A 50 13.35 0.38 -4.79
C GLU A 50 12.78 1.67 -4.25
N ARG A 51 11.54 1.66 -3.79
CA ARG A 51 10.85 2.86 -3.31
C ARG A 51 10.88 2.98 -1.80
N ARG A 52 11.49 2.04 -1.13
CA ARG A 52 11.50 1.99 0.33
C ARG A 52 12.03 3.26 0.96
N ALA A 53 13.08 3.85 0.40
CA ALA A 53 13.71 5.03 0.96
C ALA A 53 12.85 6.29 0.87
N GLU A 54 11.81 6.27 0.05
CA GLU A 54 10.91 7.41 -0.08
C GLU A 54 9.89 7.48 1.05
N TYR A 55 9.82 6.46 1.88
CA TYR A 55 8.82 6.34 2.95
C TYR A 55 9.51 6.06 4.27
N ASN A 56 8.91 6.51 5.36
CA ASN A 56 9.52 6.35 6.68
C ASN A 56 8.84 5.32 7.57
N LEU A 57 7.80 4.68 7.09
CA LEU A 57 7.15 3.56 7.77
C LEU A 57 6.96 2.43 6.78
N HIS A 58 7.45 1.24 7.14
CA HIS A 58 7.38 0.06 6.26
C HIS A 58 6.69 -1.07 7.00
N LEU A 59 5.57 -1.53 6.46
CA LEU A 59 4.80 -2.62 7.05
C LEU A 59 4.90 -3.87 6.19
N LEU A 60 5.02 -5.00 6.84
CA LEU A 60 5.03 -6.31 6.19
C LEU A 60 3.96 -7.19 6.83
N PHE A 61 3.24 -7.95 6.01
CA PHE A 61 2.18 -8.84 6.45
C PHE A 61 2.45 -10.26 5.98
N ALA A 62 2.58 -11.18 6.93
CA ALA A 62 2.95 -12.54 6.60
C ALA A 62 2.41 -13.54 7.63
N GLN A 63 2.45 -14.80 7.27
CA GLN A 63 2.09 -15.88 8.15
C GLN A 63 3.28 -16.26 9.01
N GLN A 64 3.06 -16.42 10.30
CA GLN A 64 4.11 -16.84 11.22
C GLN A 64 4.50 -18.29 10.91
N GLY A 65 5.78 -18.54 10.90
CA GLY A 65 6.31 -19.86 10.66
C GLY A 65 6.66 -20.12 9.21
N THR A 66 5.74 -19.96 8.30
CA THR A 66 5.99 -20.22 6.88
C THR A 66 6.54 -18.99 6.15
N GLY A 67 6.24 -17.79 6.65
CA GLY A 67 6.61 -16.58 5.96
C GLY A 67 5.75 -16.29 4.74
N ALA A 68 4.67 -17.02 4.53
CA ALA A 68 3.78 -16.78 3.41
C ALA A 68 3.20 -15.37 3.50
N TYR A 69 3.19 -14.64 2.39
CA TYR A 69 2.72 -13.27 2.37
C TYR A 69 1.21 -13.19 2.30
N PHE A 70 0.65 -12.17 2.96
CA PHE A 70 -0.77 -11.90 2.91
C PHE A 70 -1.04 -10.63 2.11
N ALA A 71 -2.14 -10.63 1.39
CA ALA A 71 -2.62 -9.47 0.64
C ALA A 71 -3.98 -9.06 1.18
N ASN A 72 -4.43 -7.89 0.76
CA ASN A 72 -5.74 -7.34 1.14
C ASN A 72 -5.90 -7.22 2.65
N VAL A 73 -4.88 -6.68 3.30
CA VAL A 73 -4.85 -6.51 4.75
C VAL A 73 -5.35 -5.09 5.08
N PRO A 74 -6.45 -4.96 5.82
CA PRO A 74 -6.89 -3.65 6.29
C PRO A 74 -5.90 -3.09 7.30
N VAL A 75 -5.55 -1.81 7.13
CA VAL A 75 -4.58 -1.12 7.98
C VAL A 75 -5.18 0.19 8.46
N LYS A 76 -5.03 0.45 9.75
CA LYS A 76 -5.41 1.72 10.36
C LYS A 76 -4.24 2.27 11.12
N ILE A 77 -3.96 3.54 10.93
CA ILE A 77 -2.88 4.23 11.65
C ILE A 77 -3.47 5.43 12.33
N SER A 78 -3.21 5.54 13.64
CA SER A 78 -3.64 6.68 14.44
C SER A 78 -2.44 7.38 15.05
N ASP A 79 -2.52 8.70 15.19
CA ASP A 79 -1.44 9.47 15.82
C ASP A 79 -1.54 9.40 17.35
N ALA A 80 -0.62 10.09 18.03
CA ALA A 80 -0.57 10.03 19.48
C ALA A 80 -1.81 10.61 20.17
N SER A 81 -2.57 11.45 19.47
CA SER A 81 -3.81 12.00 20.02
C SER A 81 -5.01 11.08 19.79
N GLY A 82 -4.81 9.95 19.11
CA GLY A 82 -5.88 9.04 18.77
C GLY A 82 -6.58 9.36 17.47
N ARG A 83 -6.11 10.36 16.75
CA ARG A 83 -6.70 10.73 15.48
C ARG A 83 -6.25 9.77 14.40
N MET A 84 -7.19 9.24 13.63
CA MET A 84 -6.85 8.34 12.53
C MET A 84 -6.26 9.14 11.37
N VAL A 85 -5.05 8.77 10.95
CA VAL A 85 -4.35 9.44 9.85
C VAL A 85 -4.33 8.60 8.60
N LEU A 86 -4.54 7.29 8.70
CA LEU A 86 -4.62 6.41 7.55
C LEU A 86 -5.61 5.28 7.81
N ASN A 87 -6.45 5.01 6.83
CA ASN A 87 -7.35 3.87 6.85
C ASN A 87 -7.38 3.33 5.42
N ALA A 88 -6.66 2.25 5.18
CA ALA A 88 -6.48 1.73 3.84
C ALA A 88 -6.34 0.23 3.87
N THR A 89 -6.53 -0.40 2.72
CA THR A 89 -6.29 -1.83 2.57
C THR A 89 -5.01 -2.01 1.77
N SER A 90 -4.07 -2.76 2.33
CA SER A 90 -2.84 -3.08 1.62
C SER A 90 -3.14 -4.11 0.55
N LEU A 91 -2.81 -3.78 -0.69
CA LEU A 91 -3.09 -4.66 -1.83
C LEU A 91 -2.14 -5.84 -1.90
N GLY A 92 -0.98 -5.72 -1.30
CA GLY A 92 0.00 -6.79 -1.23
C GLY A 92 0.61 -6.88 0.15
N PRO A 93 1.67 -7.66 0.31
CA PRO A 93 2.27 -7.88 1.63
C PRO A 93 3.03 -6.70 2.20
N PHE A 94 3.26 -5.65 1.40
CA PHE A 94 3.97 -4.46 1.85
C PHE A 94 3.09 -3.23 1.74
N LEU A 95 3.11 -2.41 2.79
CA LEU A 95 2.52 -1.08 2.76
C LEU A 95 3.54 -0.12 3.34
N TYR A 96 3.92 0.87 2.55
CA TYR A 96 4.86 1.91 2.99
C TYR A 96 4.10 3.23 3.09
N ALA A 97 4.37 3.97 4.15
CA ALA A 97 3.72 5.26 4.38
C ALA A 97 4.74 6.32 4.75
N ARG A 98 4.46 7.55 4.35
CA ARG A 98 5.24 8.70 4.77
C ARG A 98 4.42 9.49 5.75
N LEU A 99 4.92 9.57 6.97
CA LEU A 99 4.24 10.22 8.08
C LEU A 99 5.12 11.33 8.63
N LYS A 100 4.48 12.31 9.26
CA LYS A 100 5.23 13.31 10.03
C LYS A 100 5.86 12.62 11.22
N PRO A 101 7.00 13.13 11.72
CA PRO A 101 7.60 12.54 12.92
C PRO A 101 6.62 12.51 14.07
N GLY A 102 6.59 11.40 14.79
CA GLY A 102 5.68 11.24 15.91
C GLY A 102 5.48 9.78 16.26
N THR A 103 4.66 9.54 17.25
CA THR A 103 4.32 8.20 17.69
C THR A 103 2.96 7.82 17.13
N TYR A 104 2.89 6.64 16.53
CA TYR A 104 1.68 6.17 15.87
C TYR A 104 1.31 4.78 16.35
N THR A 105 0.03 4.50 16.34
CA THR A 105 -0.50 3.16 16.60
C THR A 105 -0.97 2.59 15.27
N VAL A 106 -0.44 1.43 14.92
CA VAL A 106 -0.73 0.77 13.65
C VAL A 106 -1.48 -0.52 13.95
N THR A 107 -2.66 -0.67 13.38
CA THR A 107 -3.45 -1.88 13.51
C THR A 107 -3.67 -2.49 12.14
N ALA A 108 -3.26 -3.73 11.99
CA ALA A 108 -3.47 -4.49 10.76
C ALA A 108 -4.31 -5.71 11.11
N SER A 109 -5.25 -6.05 10.24
CA SER A 109 -6.15 -7.18 10.46
C SER A 109 -6.08 -8.18 9.33
N HIS A 110 -6.11 -9.46 9.66
CA HIS A 110 -6.17 -10.52 8.68
C HIS A 110 -7.22 -11.52 9.13
N LEU A 111 -8.21 -11.74 8.27
CA LEU A 111 -9.33 -12.65 8.56
C LEU A 111 -9.97 -12.34 9.92
N GLY A 112 -10.18 -11.06 10.18
CA GLY A 112 -10.83 -10.62 11.42
C GLY A 112 -9.95 -10.61 12.65
N GLN A 113 -8.65 -10.89 12.52
CA GLN A 113 -7.72 -10.90 13.65
C GLN A 113 -6.82 -9.68 13.59
N PRO A 114 -7.00 -8.70 14.49
CA PRO A 114 -6.18 -7.50 14.48
C PRO A 114 -4.88 -7.72 15.26
N ILE A 115 -3.83 -7.09 14.77
CA ILE A 115 -2.57 -6.94 15.49
C ILE A 115 -2.27 -5.46 15.56
N THR A 116 -1.94 -4.98 16.74
CA THR A 116 -1.64 -3.57 16.97
C THR A 116 -0.19 -3.42 17.40
N ARG A 117 0.51 -2.48 16.77
CA ARG A 117 1.90 -2.16 17.10
C ARG A 117 2.08 -0.66 17.14
N THR A 118 3.06 -0.22 17.91
CA THR A 118 3.41 1.19 18.02
C THR A 118 4.64 1.47 17.17
N ALA A 119 4.62 2.58 16.44
CA ALA A 119 5.74 3.02 15.63
C ALA A 119 6.16 4.41 16.05
N GLU A 120 7.45 4.60 16.25
CA GLU A 120 8.02 5.91 16.45
C GLU A 120 8.65 6.34 15.14
N VAL A 121 8.00 7.27 14.45
CA VAL A 121 8.45 7.75 13.16
C VAL A 121 9.34 8.97 13.36
N ARG A 122 10.48 8.95 12.71
CA ARG A 122 11.47 10.03 12.83
C ARG A 122 11.54 10.82 11.54
N ALA A 123 12.16 11.99 11.63
CA ALA A 123 12.35 12.86 10.47
C ALA A 123 13.22 12.21 9.41
N SER A 124 14.17 11.37 9.82
CA SER A 124 15.05 10.66 8.90
C SER A 124 15.17 9.21 9.32
N GLY A 125 15.38 8.34 8.35
CA GLY A 125 15.43 6.91 8.58
C GLY A 125 14.04 6.30 8.51
N GLY A 126 13.97 4.99 8.41
CA GLY A 126 12.71 4.26 8.31
C GLY A 126 12.46 3.39 9.52
N VAL A 127 11.21 3.10 9.78
CA VAL A 127 10.79 2.17 10.82
C VAL A 127 10.11 1.00 10.15
N ASP A 128 10.53 -0.21 10.49
CA ASP A 128 9.96 -1.42 9.94
C ASP A 128 9.11 -2.10 10.98
N LEU A 129 7.87 -2.42 10.63
CA LEU A 129 6.97 -3.18 11.48
C LEU A 129 6.52 -4.43 10.71
N ASN A 130 6.74 -5.57 11.32
CA ASN A 130 6.32 -6.84 10.74
C ASN A 130 5.12 -7.36 11.50
N PHE A 131 4.09 -7.75 10.76
CA PHE A 131 2.87 -8.32 11.32
C PHE A 131 2.82 -9.78 10.90
N TYR A 132 2.83 -10.67 11.88
CA TYR A 132 2.78 -12.09 11.64
C TYR A 132 1.57 -12.69 12.31
N TRP A 133 0.74 -13.36 11.54
CA TRP A 133 -0.42 -14.08 12.08
C TRP A 133 -0.10 -15.54 12.15
N VAL A 134 -0.52 -16.18 13.23
CA VAL A 134 -0.39 -17.61 13.37
C VAL A 134 -1.29 -18.24 12.33
N GLY A 135 -0.75 -19.16 11.57
CA GLY A 135 -1.48 -19.84 10.54
C GLY A 135 -2.54 -20.69 11.15
N GLY A 136 -3.62 -20.40 10.85
CA GLY A 136 -4.58 -21.09 11.36
C GLY A 136 -5.03 -22.16 10.63
N SER A 137 -5.29 -22.96 10.84
CA SER A 137 -5.67 -23.70 10.15
C SER A 137 -6.51 -24.37 10.24
N ASN A 138 -7.07 -24.51 10.21
CA ASN A 138 -7.70 -25.15 10.22
C ASN A 138 -8.56 -25.26 9.72
N TYR A 139 -8.78 -25.61 9.45
CA TYR A 139 -9.73 -25.78 8.79
C TYR A 139 -10.12 -26.99 8.73
#